data_3f5f153026ee1a85749a4d4131ae9e35
#
_entry.id   3f5f153026ee1a85749a4d4131ae9e35
#
_cell.length_a   1.000
_cell.length_b   1.000
_cell.length_c   1.000
_cell.angle_alpha   90.00
_cell.angle_beta   90.00
_cell.angle_gamma   90.00
#
_symmetry.space_group_name_H-M   'P 1'
#
loop_
_entity.id
_entity.type
_entity.pdbx_description
1 polymer ?
#
loop_
_entity_poly.entity_id
_entity_poly.type
_entity_poly.pdbx_seq_one_letter_code
_entity_poly.pdbx_strand_id
1 'polypeptide(L)'
;MVSKQEQENKLVLIPKTEKYIEYMLDVMIKLPRTEKFSIGTEYKQSMYKMLNKVMLLNKIKNLNKQDENSYKIEIIKILNEIDAELNTQRIYLRIMKKYRWIDEKKFKVSMELIYEVGKILGGLIKYYAKNNKKQIL
;
A
#
# COMPACT_ATOMS: atom_id res chain seq x y z
N MET A 1 -1.81 -14.76 -19.85
CA MET A 1 -0.58 -15.18 -19.19
C MET A 1 0.02 -14.05 -18.35
N VAL A 2 0.39 -14.34 -17.12
CA VAL A 2 0.95 -13.36 -16.20
C VAL A 2 2.44 -13.23 -16.48
N SER A 3 2.96 -12.00 -16.55
CA SER A 3 4.39 -11.76 -16.76
C SER A 3 5.20 -12.20 -15.55
N LYS A 4 6.46 -12.52 -15.77
CA LYS A 4 7.38 -12.87 -14.69
C LYS A 4 7.51 -11.70 -13.70
N GLN A 5 7.59 -10.47 -14.22
CA GLN A 5 7.68 -9.25 -13.40
C GLN A 5 6.46 -9.10 -12.50
N GLU A 6 5.26 -9.34 -13.02
CA GLU A 6 4.04 -9.26 -12.23
C GLU A 6 4.01 -10.32 -11.12
N GLN A 7 4.40 -11.55 -11.45
CA GLN A 7 4.46 -12.63 -10.46
C GLN A 7 5.42 -12.29 -9.33
N GLU A 8 6.59 -11.75 -9.64
CA GLU A 8 7.57 -11.32 -8.65
C GLU A 8 7.00 -10.22 -7.76
N ASN A 9 6.30 -9.23 -8.35
CA ASN A 9 5.68 -8.14 -7.59
C ASN A 9 4.59 -8.67 -6.66
N LYS A 10 3.75 -9.58 -7.13
CA LYS A 10 2.72 -10.20 -6.30
C LYS A 10 3.30 -10.96 -5.13
N LEU A 11 4.37 -11.70 -5.36
CA LEU A 11 5.01 -12.52 -4.32
C LEU A 11 5.62 -11.67 -3.21
N VAL A 12 6.06 -10.44 -3.52
CA VAL A 12 6.73 -9.59 -2.54
C VAL A 12 5.81 -8.53 -1.92
N LEU A 13 4.62 -8.30 -2.47
CA LEU A 13 3.73 -7.25 -1.96
C LEU A 13 3.30 -7.49 -0.51
N ILE A 14 2.84 -8.69 -0.19
CA ILE A 14 2.40 -9.01 1.17
C ILE A 14 3.56 -8.93 2.16
N PRO A 15 4.71 -9.60 1.93
CA PRO A 15 5.84 -9.47 2.85
C PRO A 15 6.34 -8.03 3.03
N LYS A 16 6.38 -7.24 1.97
CA LYS A 16 6.82 -5.85 2.05
C LYS A 16 5.83 -4.99 2.83
N THR A 17 4.53 -5.21 2.63
CA THR A 17 3.48 -4.52 3.38
C THR A 17 3.56 -4.89 4.86
N GLU A 18 3.75 -6.16 5.15
CA GLU A 18 3.87 -6.65 6.53
C GLU A 18 5.07 -6.03 7.23
N LYS A 19 6.23 -6.01 6.58
CA LYS A 19 7.45 -5.41 7.12
C LYS A 19 7.26 -3.93 7.42
N TYR A 20 6.62 -3.21 6.50
CA TYR A 20 6.31 -1.80 6.67
C TYR A 20 5.40 -1.58 7.88
N ILE A 21 4.31 -2.35 7.98
CA ILE A 21 3.36 -2.20 9.09
C ILE A 21 4.03 -2.49 10.43
N GLU A 22 4.82 -3.55 10.52
CA GLU A 22 5.54 -3.90 11.76
C GLU A 22 6.44 -2.75 12.22
N TYR A 23 7.20 -2.16 11.30
CA TYR A 23 8.05 -1.03 11.62
C TYR A 23 7.23 0.17 12.10
N MET A 24 6.14 0.48 11.41
CA MET A 24 5.31 1.63 11.74
C MET A 24 4.55 1.47 13.06
N LEU A 25 4.17 0.25 13.43
CA LEU A 25 3.56 0.02 14.74
C LEU A 25 4.52 0.40 15.86
N ASP A 26 5.81 0.08 15.70
CA ASP A 26 6.83 0.50 16.66
C ASP A 26 6.99 2.02 16.71
N VAL A 27 6.94 2.66 15.55
CA VAL A 27 7.01 4.14 15.48
C VAL A 27 5.80 4.77 16.16
N MET A 28 4.60 4.23 15.91
CA MET A 28 3.36 4.79 16.47
C MET A 28 3.31 4.67 18.00
N ILE A 29 3.83 3.58 18.55
CA ILE A 29 3.89 3.39 20.02
C ILE A 29 4.73 4.48 20.68
N LYS A 30 5.75 5.00 20.00
CA LYS A 30 6.69 5.98 20.55
C LYS A 30 6.29 7.43 20.29
N LEU A 31 5.14 7.68 19.67
CA LEU A 31 4.63 9.05 19.52
C LEU A 31 4.31 9.67 20.88
N PRO A 32 4.33 11.02 20.99
CA PRO A 32 3.83 11.68 22.20
C PRO A 32 2.42 11.22 22.50
N ARG A 33 2.08 11.16 23.79
CA ARG A 33 0.83 10.54 24.24
C ARG A 33 -0.41 11.08 23.54
N THR A 34 -0.53 12.40 23.40
CA THR A 34 -1.69 13.02 22.78
C THR A 34 -1.80 12.63 21.31
N GLU A 35 -0.68 12.65 20.59
CA GLU A 35 -0.63 12.35 19.17
C GLU A 35 -0.80 10.87 18.90
N LYS A 36 -0.36 10.03 19.85
CA LYS A 36 -0.56 8.57 19.75
C LYS A 36 -2.04 8.22 19.62
N PHE A 37 -2.91 8.92 20.35
CA PHE A 37 -4.35 8.67 20.34
C PHE A 37 -5.13 9.51 19.33
N SER A 38 -4.45 10.38 18.58
CA SER A 38 -5.07 11.16 17.50
C SER A 38 -4.52 10.74 16.14
N ILE A 39 -3.45 11.39 15.67
CA ILE A 39 -2.88 11.09 14.36
C ILE A 39 -2.34 9.65 14.29
N GLY A 40 -1.82 9.13 15.40
CA GLY A 40 -1.36 7.74 15.48
C GLY A 40 -2.47 6.74 15.22
N THR A 41 -3.65 6.99 15.78
CA THR A 41 -4.83 6.16 15.54
C THR A 41 -5.26 6.20 14.07
N GLU A 42 -5.32 7.40 13.50
CA GLU A 42 -5.68 7.57 12.09
C GLU A 42 -4.68 6.87 11.16
N TYR A 43 -3.40 7.00 11.47
CA TYR A 43 -2.35 6.33 10.69
C TYR A 43 -2.54 4.81 10.72
N LYS A 44 -2.75 4.25 11.90
CA LYS A 44 -2.95 2.80 12.05
C LYS A 44 -4.20 2.32 11.31
N GLN A 45 -5.29 3.07 11.38
CA GLN A 45 -6.51 2.72 10.65
C GLN A 45 -6.26 2.70 9.14
N SER A 46 -5.53 3.67 8.63
CA SER A 46 -5.16 3.71 7.21
C SER A 46 -4.32 2.49 6.83
N MET A 47 -3.34 2.12 7.67
CA MET A 47 -2.52 0.92 7.42
C MET A 47 -3.36 -0.35 7.40
N TYR A 48 -4.29 -0.49 8.35
CA TYR A 48 -5.14 -1.68 8.42
C TYR A 48 -6.10 -1.78 7.24
N LYS A 49 -6.67 -0.65 6.80
CA LYS A 49 -7.50 -0.62 5.59
C LYS A 49 -6.68 -1.04 4.37
N MET A 50 -5.47 -0.53 4.27
CA MET A 50 -4.56 -0.89 3.19
C MET A 50 -4.25 -2.39 3.20
N LEU A 51 -3.93 -2.94 4.35
CA LEU A 51 -3.66 -4.37 4.48
C LEU A 51 -4.85 -5.21 4.06
N ASN A 52 -6.05 -4.85 4.51
CA ASN A 52 -7.26 -5.57 4.13
C ASN A 52 -7.46 -5.59 2.61
N LYS A 53 -7.16 -4.48 1.95
CA LYS A 53 -7.27 -4.39 0.49
C LYS A 53 -6.20 -5.20 -0.23
N VAL A 54 -4.98 -5.24 0.32
CA VAL A 54 -3.90 -6.08 -0.21
C VAL A 54 -4.31 -7.56 -0.14
N MET A 55 -4.90 -7.98 0.97
CA MET A 55 -5.35 -9.36 1.13
C MET A 55 -6.53 -9.68 0.21
N LEU A 56 -7.45 -8.73 0.05
CA LEU A 56 -8.56 -8.87 -0.90
C LEU A 56 -8.06 -9.01 -2.34
N LEU A 57 -7.07 -8.21 -2.72
CA LEU A 57 -6.45 -8.29 -4.04
C LEU A 57 -5.92 -9.69 -4.31
N ASN A 58 -5.22 -10.26 -3.33
CA ASN A 58 -4.68 -11.62 -3.46
C ASN A 58 -5.79 -12.66 -3.62
N LYS A 59 -6.89 -12.51 -2.88
CA LYS A 59 -8.02 -13.42 -2.93
C LYS A 59 -8.75 -13.37 -4.28
N ILE A 60 -8.99 -12.19 -4.81
CA ILE A 60 -9.69 -12.00 -6.08
C ILE A 60 -8.95 -12.68 -7.24
N LYS A 61 -7.62 -12.61 -7.24
CA LYS A 61 -6.81 -13.25 -8.27
C LYS A 61 -7.02 -14.76 -8.37
N ASN A 62 -7.43 -15.38 -7.28
CA ASN A 62 -7.60 -16.83 -7.22
C ASN A 62 -9.04 -17.27 -7.51
N LEU A 63 -10.02 -16.37 -7.46
CA LEU A 63 -11.42 -16.73 -7.52
C LEU A 63 -12.12 -16.43 -8.85
N ASN A 64 -11.66 -15.43 -9.58
CA ASN A 64 -12.47 -14.88 -10.68
C ASN A 64 -11.80 -15.06 -12.04
N LYS A 65 -12.09 -16.20 -12.68
CA LYS A 65 -11.52 -16.52 -13.99
C LYS A 65 -12.52 -16.40 -15.14
N GLN A 66 -13.79 -16.03 -14.87
CA GLN A 66 -14.84 -16.11 -15.87
C GLN A 66 -14.98 -14.88 -16.76
N ASP A 67 -14.65 -13.68 -16.25
CA ASP A 67 -14.72 -12.45 -17.02
C ASP A 67 -13.43 -11.66 -16.82
N GLU A 68 -12.56 -11.73 -17.79
CA GLU A 68 -11.24 -11.12 -17.71
C GLU A 68 -11.27 -9.60 -17.62
N ASN A 69 -12.23 -8.95 -18.29
CA ASN A 69 -12.34 -7.48 -18.24
C ASN A 69 -12.83 -6.99 -16.89
N SER A 70 -13.89 -7.59 -16.36
CA SER A 70 -14.40 -7.25 -15.03
C SER A 70 -13.34 -7.49 -13.97
N TYR A 71 -12.62 -8.57 -14.08
CA TYR A 71 -11.54 -8.94 -13.18
C TYR A 71 -10.44 -7.86 -13.16
N LYS A 72 -9.98 -7.41 -14.32
CA LYS A 72 -8.92 -6.40 -14.42
C LYS A 72 -9.36 -5.04 -13.89
N ILE A 73 -10.60 -4.65 -14.21
CA ILE A 73 -11.16 -3.39 -13.74
C ILE A 73 -11.23 -3.38 -12.21
N GLU A 74 -11.68 -4.48 -11.62
CA GLU A 74 -11.77 -4.59 -10.16
C GLU A 74 -10.39 -4.54 -9.51
N ILE A 75 -9.40 -5.23 -10.11
CA ILE A 75 -8.03 -5.21 -9.59
C ILE A 75 -7.46 -3.79 -9.64
N ILE A 76 -7.64 -3.08 -10.75
CA ILE A 76 -7.16 -1.69 -10.88
C ILE A 76 -7.79 -0.81 -9.80
N LYS A 77 -9.09 -0.97 -9.57
CA LYS A 77 -9.81 -0.21 -8.56
C LYS A 77 -9.19 -0.42 -7.18
N ILE A 78 -8.97 -1.69 -6.81
CA ILE A 78 -8.40 -2.03 -5.50
C ILE A 78 -6.97 -1.51 -5.38
N LEU A 79 -6.16 -1.65 -6.43
CA LEU A 79 -4.79 -1.13 -6.42
C LEU A 79 -4.76 0.38 -6.21
N ASN A 80 -5.65 1.12 -6.85
CA ASN A 80 -5.74 2.57 -6.67
C ASN A 80 -6.20 2.94 -5.26
N GLU A 81 -7.09 2.15 -4.66
CA GLU A 81 -7.51 2.37 -3.28
C GLU A 81 -6.36 2.14 -2.30
N ILE A 82 -5.55 1.09 -2.53
CA ILE A 82 -4.35 0.84 -1.72
C ILE A 82 -3.38 2.01 -1.84
N ASP A 83 -3.15 2.47 -3.05
CA ASP A 83 -2.23 3.58 -3.31
C ASP A 83 -2.72 4.87 -2.65
N ALA A 84 -4.03 5.12 -2.63
CA ALA A 84 -4.61 6.29 -1.97
C ALA A 84 -4.36 6.24 -0.46
N GLU A 85 -4.53 5.08 0.19
CA GLU A 85 -4.21 4.94 1.61
C GLU A 85 -2.72 5.20 1.87
N LEU A 86 -1.87 4.66 1.01
CA LEU A 86 -0.43 4.85 1.15
C LEU A 86 -0.05 6.32 1.04
N ASN A 87 -0.68 7.04 0.11
CA ASN A 87 -0.44 8.49 -0.05
C ASN A 87 -0.90 9.28 1.18
N THR A 88 -2.02 8.90 1.78
CA THR A 88 -2.50 9.49 3.03
C THR A 88 -1.48 9.29 4.15
N GLN A 89 -0.90 8.09 4.24
CA GLN A 89 0.13 7.79 5.23
C GLN A 89 1.39 8.64 5.03
N ARG A 90 1.77 8.92 3.78
CA ARG A 90 2.89 9.83 3.48
C ARG A 90 2.64 11.23 4.04
N ILE A 91 1.43 11.72 3.91
CA ILE A 91 1.07 13.05 4.43
C ILE A 91 1.13 13.06 5.96
N TYR A 92 0.58 12.05 6.61
CA TYR A 92 0.67 11.93 8.06
C TYR A 92 2.13 11.94 8.54
N LEU A 93 3.01 11.22 7.85
CA LEU A 93 4.44 11.18 8.20
C LEU A 93 5.11 12.56 8.06
N ARG A 94 4.76 13.30 7.01
CA ARG A 94 5.29 14.66 6.83
C ARG A 94 4.85 15.57 7.96
N ILE A 95 3.59 15.45 8.40
CA ILE A 95 3.07 16.22 9.52
C ILE A 95 3.83 15.85 10.79
N MET A 96 3.99 14.56 11.07
CA MET A 96 4.71 14.09 12.25
C MET A 96 6.15 14.60 12.27
N LYS A 97 6.81 14.61 11.13
CA LYS A 97 8.17 15.14 11.02
C LYS A 97 8.20 16.66 11.29
N LYS A 98 7.28 17.39 10.69
CA LYS A 98 7.21 18.84 10.82
C LYS A 98 7.06 19.26 12.29
N TYR A 99 6.22 18.56 13.02
CA TYR A 99 5.99 18.86 14.44
C TYR A 99 6.98 18.16 15.36
N ARG A 100 7.96 17.45 14.79
CA ARG A 100 9.04 16.76 15.53
C ARG A 100 8.53 15.67 16.47
N TRP A 101 7.42 15.04 16.11
CA TRP A 101 6.89 13.88 16.85
C TRP A 101 7.66 12.60 16.51
N ILE A 102 8.32 12.58 15.35
CA ILE A 102 9.25 11.53 14.98
C ILE A 102 10.58 12.17 14.55
N ASP A 103 11.69 11.46 14.76
CA ASP A 103 13.00 11.97 14.40
C ASP A 103 13.30 11.75 12.90
N GLU A 104 14.41 12.32 12.44
CA GLU A 104 14.85 12.23 11.04
C GLU A 104 15.06 10.79 10.60
N LYS A 105 15.67 9.97 11.44
CA LYS A 105 15.98 8.58 11.12
C LYS A 105 14.71 7.77 10.91
N LYS A 106 13.75 7.90 11.83
CA LYS A 106 12.46 7.22 11.73
C LYS A 106 11.68 7.68 10.51
N PHE A 107 11.70 8.98 10.22
CA PHE A 107 11.05 9.50 9.02
C PHE A 107 11.67 8.90 7.75
N LYS A 108 13.00 8.90 7.67
CA LYS A 108 13.72 8.37 6.51
C LYS A 108 13.42 6.90 6.27
N VAL A 109 13.51 6.08 7.31
CA VAL A 109 13.24 4.64 7.20
C VAL A 109 11.79 4.39 6.81
N SER A 110 10.84 5.14 7.43
CA SER A 110 9.42 5.04 7.10
C SER A 110 9.17 5.34 5.63
N MET A 111 9.76 6.41 5.10
CA MET A 111 9.56 6.80 3.70
C MET A 111 10.20 5.80 2.74
N GLU A 112 11.32 5.19 3.12
CA GLU A 112 11.95 4.13 2.30
C GLU A 112 11.06 2.90 2.21
N LEU A 113 10.45 2.48 3.34
CA LEU A 113 9.55 1.33 3.36
C LEU A 113 8.28 1.61 2.56
N ILE A 114 7.72 2.81 2.68
CA ILE A 114 6.58 3.24 1.88
C ILE A 114 6.93 3.22 0.39
N TYR A 115 8.11 3.72 0.05
CA TYR A 115 8.58 3.74 -1.34
C TYR A 115 8.65 2.34 -1.92
N GLU A 116 9.14 1.36 -1.17
CA GLU A 116 9.22 -0.02 -1.64
C GLU A 116 7.84 -0.59 -1.95
N VAL A 117 6.86 -0.38 -1.05
CA VAL A 117 5.48 -0.81 -1.28
C VAL A 117 4.87 -0.07 -2.48
N GLY A 118 5.06 1.24 -2.53
CA GLY A 118 4.53 2.08 -3.61
C GLY A 118 5.08 1.70 -4.98
N LYS A 119 6.34 1.30 -5.04
CA LYS A 119 6.98 0.87 -6.29
C LYS A 119 6.33 -0.39 -6.84
N ILE A 120 6.04 -1.35 -5.96
CA ILE A 120 5.36 -2.58 -6.35
C ILE A 120 3.94 -2.27 -6.83
N LEU A 121 3.20 -1.44 -6.09
CA LEU A 121 1.84 -1.03 -6.45
C LEU A 121 1.83 -0.32 -7.81
N GLY A 122 2.76 0.61 -8.01
CA GLY A 122 2.87 1.34 -9.28
C GLY A 122 3.11 0.41 -10.46
N GLY A 123 3.96 -0.60 -10.28
CA GLY A 123 4.22 -1.60 -11.31
C GLY A 123 2.99 -2.41 -11.65
N LEU A 124 2.22 -2.81 -10.63
CA LEU A 124 0.98 -3.56 -10.84
C LEU A 124 -0.10 -2.71 -11.50
N ILE A 125 -0.27 -1.47 -11.07
CA ILE A 125 -1.23 -0.53 -11.67
C ILE A 125 -0.91 -0.35 -13.15
N LYS A 126 0.35 -0.11 -13.46
CA LYS A 126 0.80 0.09 -14.83
C LYS A 126 0.54 -1.14 -15.71
N TYR A 127 0.83 -2.33 -15.16
CA TYR A 127 0.61 -3.59 -15.87
C TYR A 127 -0.87 -3.79 -16.22
N TYR A 128 -1.76 -3.66 -15.23
CA TYR A 128 -3.19 -3.88 -15.46
C TYR A 128 -3.82 -2.78 -16.31
N ALA A 129 -3.41 -1.54 -16.15
CA ALA A 129 -3.91 -0.42 -16.96
C ALA A 129 -3.53 -0.58 -18.43
N LYS A 130 -2.30 -1.00 -18.70
CA LYS A 130 -1.83 -1.21 -20.06
C LYS A 130 -2.62 -2.32 -20.74
N ASN A 131 -2.84 -3.45 -20.07
CA ASN A 131 -3.58 -4.57 -20.62
C ASN A 131 -5.06 -4.23 -20.82
N ASN A 132 -5.64 -3.46 -19.90
CA ASN A 132 -7.02 -3.01 -20.02
C ASN A 132 -7.21 -2.08 -21.23
N LYS A 133 -6.27 -1.16 -21.48
CA LYS A 133 -6.30 -0.26 -22.64
C LYS A 133 -6.24 -1.03 -23.96
N LYS A 134 -5.43 -2.07 -24.03
CA LYS A 134 -5.34 -2.91 -25.23
C LYS A 134 -6.66 -3.59 -25.56
N GLN A 135 -7.47 -3.90 -24.55
CA GLN A 135 -8.76 -4.55 -24.75
C GLN A 135 -9.87 -3.58 -25.17
N ILE A 136 -9.75 -2.31 -24.79
CA ILE A 136 -10.71 -1.28 -25.16
C ILE A 136 -10.56 -0.86 -26.63
N LEU A 137 -9.36 -0.90 -27.14
CA LEU A 137 -9.06 -0.56 -28.53
C LEU A 137 -9.30 -1.74 -29.47
#